data_d92950e80cb1358856c297e82ccd0df4
#
_entry.id   d92950e80cb1358856c297e82ccd0df4
#
_cell.length_a   1.000
_cell.length_b   1.000
_cell.length_c   1.000
_cell.angle_alpha   90.00
_cell.angle_beta   90.00
_cell.angle_gamma   90.00
#
_symmetry.space_group_name_H-M   'P 1'
#
loop_
_entity.id
_entity.type
_entity.pdbx_description
1 polymer ?
#
loop_
_entity_poly.entity_id
_entity_poly.type
_entity_poly.pdbx_seq_one_letter_code
_entity_poly.pdbx_strand_id
1 'polypeptide(L)'
;QARQPLDAAMSGERASFRRRQSLFRRVVLAVVLTFFTLPLLASLEFTLQGPGGTGHQLTTWTTLMDFGAIAKEYPDLKEGFLSSILLAIFTVIVMLILLVPTMTWVRLRLPGLTRTVEFLCLLPLTVPAIVLVVGLTPVYAWVNYLLGALTLWLGFAYVILVLPYAYRSIDTGLRAIDVKTLSEAARSLGAGW
;
A
#
# COMPACT_ATOMS: atom_id res chain seq x y z
N GLN A 1 45.05 -30.37 -32.13
CA GLN A 1 45.23 -28.91 -32.28
C GLN A 1 44.10 -28.17 -32.99
N ALA A 2 42.99 -28.81 -33.42
CA ALA A 2 41.88 -28.17 -34.14
C ALA A 2 40.72 -27.62 -33.29
N ARG A 3 40.77 -27.69 -31.94
CA ARG A 3 39.67 -27.24 -31.08
C ARG A 3 39.72 -25.73 -30.64
N GLN A 4 40.89 -25.11 -30.72
CA GLN A 4 41.05 -23.72 -30.29
C GLN A 4 40.30 -22.65 -31.11
N PRO A 5 40.12 -22.74 -32.44
CA PRO A 5 39.42 -21.71 -33.21
C PRO A 5 37.90 -21.74 -33.01
N LEU A 6 37.31 -22.87 -32.68
CA LEU A 6 35.87 -23.03 -32.43
C LEU A 6 35.45 -22.40 -31.08
N ASP A 7 36.29 -22.57 -30.06
CA ASP A 7 36.00 -21.99 -28.73
C ASP A 7 36.15 -20.45 -28.72
N ALA A 8 37.04 -19.90 -29.52
CA ALA A 8 37.21 -18.45 -29.70
C ALA A 8 36.02 -17.83 -30.46
N ALA A 9 35.49 -18.48 -31.48
CA ALA A 9 34.32 -18.03 -32.22
C ALA A 9 33.05 -18.07 -31.35
N MET A 10 32.85 -19.13 -30.59
CA MET A 10 31.71 -19.29 -29.67
C MET A 10 31.77 -18.30 -28.49
N SER A 11 32.95 -17.91 -28.03
CA SER A 11 33.10 -16.91 -26.96
C SER A 11 32.80 -15.47 -27.47
N GLY A 12 33.13 -15.15 -28.70
CA GLY A 12 32.83 -13.88 -29.34
C GLY A 12 31.32 -13.67 -29.57
N GLU A 13 30.62 -14.71 -30.05
CA GLU A 13 29.17 -14.64 -30.23
C GLU A 13 28.42 -14.48 -28.88
N ARG A 14 28.82 -15.22 -27.86
CA ARG A 14 28.24 -15.09 -26.50
C ARG A 14 28.50 -13.70 -25.89
N ALA A 15 29.62 -13.10 -26.14
CA ALA A 15 29.95 -11.75 -25.68
C ALA A 15 29.09 -10.67 -26.38
N SER A 16 28.85 -10.81 -27.70
CA SER A 16 28.00 -9.89 -28.46
C SER A 16 26.53 -10.00 -28.06
N PHE A 17 26.00 -11.20 -27.82
CA PHE A 17 24.66 -11.41 -27.30
C PHE A 17 24.47 -10.82 -25.90
N ARG A 18 25.40 -11.03 -24.99
CA ARG A 18 25.37 -10.42 -23.64
C ARG A 18 25.41 -8.90 -23.70
N ARG A 19 26.19 -8.31 -24.60
CA ARG A 19 26.28 -6.85 -24.78
C ARG A 19 24.99 -6.26 -25.32
N ARG A 20 24.35 -6.92 -26.28
CA ARG A 20 23.07 -6.52 -26.86
C ARG A 20 21.94 -6.62 -25.84
N GLN A 21 21.92 -7.69 -25.05
CA GLN A 21 20.97 -7.89 -23.95
C GLN A 21 21.13 -6.84 -22.83
N SER A 22 22.36 -6.50 -22.48
CA SER A 22 22.62 -5.48 -21.46
C SER A 22 22.25 -4.07 -21.98
N LEU A 23 22.48 -3.80 -23.26
CA LEU A 23 22.08 -2.54 -23.89
C LEU A 23 20.56 -2.41 -23.92
N PHE A 24 19.85 -3.43 -24.38
CA PHE A 24 18.40 -3.46 -24.40
C PHE A 24 17.80 -3.25 -22.99
N ARG A 25 18.34 -3.95 -21.99
CA ARG A 25 17.91 -3.76 -20.59
C ARG A 25 18.15 -2.35 -20.07
N ARG A 26 19.29 -1.73 -20.40
CA ARG A 26 19.59 -0.33 -20.04
C ARG A 26 18.65 0.66 -20.72
N VAL A 27 18.36 0.44 -22.01
CA VAL A 27 17.42 1.28 -22.76
C VAL A 27 16.01 1.18 -22.17
N VAL A 28 15.52 -0.03 -21.91
CA VAL A 28 14.22 -0.22 -21.29
C VAL A 28 14.16 0.43 -19.90
N LEU A 29 15.20 0.23 -19.08
CA LEU A 29 15.27 0.87 -17.76
C LEU A 29 15.30 2.40 -17.87
N ALA A 30 16.06 2.95 -18.81
CA ALA A 30 16.13 4.40 -19.04
C ALA A 30 14.76 4.95 -19.47
N VAL A 31 14.07 4.29 -20.40
CA VAL A 31 12.74 4.69 -20.85
C VAL A 31 11.74 4.66 -19.69
N VAL A 32 11.72 3.57 -18.91
CA VAL A 32 10.82 3.43 -17.76
C VAL A 32 11.12 4.49 -16.70
N LEU A 33 12.40 4.68 -16.36
CA LEU A 33 12.81 5.72 -15.40
C LEU A 33 12.40 7.11 -15.88
N THR A 34 12.67 7.44 -17.14
CA THR A 34 12.29 8.76 -17.72
C THR A 34 10.78 8.95 -17.67
N PHE A 35 10.01 7.91 -18.04
CA PHE A 35 8.55 7.96 -18.01
C PHE A 35 7.97 8.25 -16.61
N PHE A 36 8.55 7.67 -15.56
CA PHE A 36 8.12 7.94 -14.20
C PHE A 36 8.71 9.21 -13.61
N THR A 37 9.95 9.55 -13.95
CA THR A 37 10.64 10.71 -13.37
C THR A 37 10.13 12.03 -13.97
N LEU A 38 9.77 12.05 -15.26
CA LEU A 38 9.32 13.26 -15.94
C LEU A 38 8.06 13.88 -15.30
N PRO A 39 6.98 13.14 -15.00
CA PRO A 39 5.82 13.71 -14.31
C PRO A 39 6.14 14.18 -12.87
N LEU A 40 7.05 13.49 -12.18
CA LEU A 40 7.47 13.90 -10.84
C LEU A 40 8.25 15.21 -10.87
N LEU A 41 9.16 15.37 -11.83
CA LEU A 41 9.88 16.63 -12.01
C LEU A 41 8.94 17.76 -12.42
N ALA A 42 7.98 17.50 -13.33
CA ALA A 42 6.97 18.48 -13.71
C ALA A 42 6.09 18.89 -12.53
N SER A 43 5.69 17.94 -11.67
CA SER A 43 4.96 18.24 -10.43
C SER A 43 5.80 19.08 -9.47
N LEU A 44 7.09 18.73 -9.31
CA LEU A 44 8.00 19.49 -8.46
C LEU A 44 8.17 20.92 -8.98
N GLU A 45 8.39 21.09 -10.28
CA GLU A 45 8.49 22.40 -10.91
C GLU A 45 7.20 23.20 -10.70
N PHE A 46 6.04 22.58 -10.88
CA PHE A 46 4.75 23.23 -10.65
C PHE A 46 4.62 23.75 -9.21
N THR A 47 5.08 22.99 -8.19
CA THR A 47 5.03 23.43 -6.80
C THR A 47 5.98 24.59 -6.48
N LEU A 48 6.99 24.81 -7.31
CA LEU A 48 7.94 25.91 -7.19
C LEU A 48 7.49 27.18 -7.94
N GLN A 49 6.45 27.10 -8.77
CA GLN A 49 5.94 28.27 -9.50
C GLN A 49 5.20 29.19 -8.56
N GLY A 50 5.54 30.48 -8.65
CA GLY A 50 4.87 31.54 -7.89
C GLY A 50 3.47 31.83 -8.41
N PRO A 51 2.66 32.58 -7.65
CA PRO A 51 1.32 33.01 -8.06
C PRO A 51 1.36 33.74 -9.41
N GLY A 52 0.56 33.26 -10.37
CA GLY A 52 0.53 33.81 -11.74
C GLY A 52 1.63 33.32 -12.70
N GLY A 53 2.41 32.29 -12.32
CA GLY A 53 3.43 31.71 -13.20
C GLY A 53 4.70 32.56 -13.33
N THR A 54 4.89 33.54 -12.50
CA THR A 54 6.04 34.47 -12.52
C THR A 54 7.13 34.02 -11.53
N GLY A 55 8.14 33.31 -12.06
CA GLY A 55 9.35 32.95 -11.32
C GLY A 55 9.19 31.76 -10.36
N HIS A 56 10.32 31.26 -9.87
CA HIS A 56 10.37 30.17 -8.89
C HIS A 56 10.35 30.77 -7.47
N GLN A 57 9.42 30.35 -6.64
CA GLN A 57 9.30 30.77 -5.25
C GLN A 57 9.17 29.56 -4.33
N LEU A 58 9.88 29.59 -3.21
CA LEU A 58 9.77 28.58 -2.16
C LEU A 58 8.69 28.90 -1.13
N THR A 59 7.88 29.94 -1.37
CA THR A 59 6.87 30.45 -0.43
C THR A 59 5.87 29.37 -0.03
N THR A 60 5.41 28.56 -0.99
CA THR A 60 4.50 27.44 -0.71
C THR A 60 5.13 26.43 0.25
N TRP A 61 6.39 26.11 0.05
CA TRP A 61 7.10 25.15 0.91
C TRP A 61 7.40 25.69 2.29
N THR A 62 7.75 26.98 2.40
CA THR A 62 7.96 27.64 3.70
C THR A 62 6.65 27.74 4.48
N THR A 63 5.53 28.04 3.82
CA THR A 63 4.20 28.05 4.43
C THR A 63 3.77 26.65 4.89
N LEU A 64 4.06 25.61 4.09
CA LEU A 64 3.77 24.22 4.46
C LEU A 64 4.62 23.70 5.63
N MET A 65 5.80 24.27 5.87
CA MET A 65 6.63 23.93 7.02
C MET A 65 6.21 24.64 8.31
N ASP A 66 5.47 25.74 8.18
CA ASP A 66 4.93 26.48 9.33
C ASP A 66 3.48 26.07 9.61
N PHE A 67 3.30 25.13 10.54
CA PHE A 67 1.97 24.69 10.99
C PHE A 67 1.11 25.83 11.54
N GLY A 68 1.72 26.89 12.06
CA GLY A 68 1.02 28.07 12.53
C GLY A 68 0.44 28.90 11.38
N ALA A 69 1.19 29.05 10.30
CA ALA A 69 0.75 29.73 9.08
C ALA A 69 -0.37 28.94 8.39
N ILE A 70 -0.21 27.61 8.26
CA ILE A 70 -1.26 26.72 7.68
C ILE A 70 -2.56 26.84 8.46
N ALA A 71 -2.49 26.85 9.78
CA ALA A 71 -3.69 26.91 10.61
C ALA A 71 -4.49 28.22 10.45
N LYS A 72 -3.82 29.32 10.05
CA LYS A 72 -4.46 30.63 9.86
C LYS A 72 -4.91 30.86 8.40
N GLU A 73 -4.09 30.45 7.46
CA GLU A 73 -4.28 30.77 6.04
C GLU A 73 -5.08 29.66 5.31
N TYR A 74 -4.94 28.40 5.77
CA TYR A 74 -5.60 27.23 5.18
C TYR A 74 -6.21 26.31 6.26
N PRO A 75 -7.26 26.78 7.00
CA PRO A 75 -7.88 25.99 8.07
C PRO A 75 -8.39 24.64 7.59
N ASP A 76 -8.97 24.59 6.38
CA ASP A 76 -9.49 23.35 5.76
C ASP A 76 -8.38 22.32 5.51
N LEU A 77 -7.18 22.78 5.14
CA LEU A 77 -6.02 21.91 4.94
C LEU A 77 -5.58 21.25 6.25
N LYS A 78 -5.53 22.04 7.33
CA LYS A 78 -5.20 21.53 8.66
C LYS A 78 -6.24 20.50 9.14
N GLU A 79 -7.52 20.81 8.99
CA GLU A 79 -8.60 19.92 9.40
C GLU A 79 -8.59 18.65 8.57
N GLY A 80 -8.43 18.74 7.25
CA GLY A 80 -8.32 17.60 6.34
C GLY A 80 -7.11 16.72 6.67
N PHE A 81 -5.96 17.30 7.02
CA PHE A 81 -4.76 16.57 7.39
C PHE A 81 -4.95 15.79 8.70
N LEU A 82 -5.48 16.44 9.73
CA LEU A 82 -5.75 15.80 11.02
C LEU A 82 -6.79 14.70 10.89
N SER A 83 -7.86 14.95 10.15
CA SER A 83 -8.91 13.95 9.87
C SER A 83 -8.37 12.74 9.11
N SER A 84 -7.47 12.96 8.15
CA SER A 84 -6.83 11.89 7.40
C SER A 84 -5.93 11.01 8.27
N ILE A 85 -5.13 11.62 9.16
CA ILE A 85 -4.29 10.87 10.10
C ILE A 85 -5.16 10.06 11.07
N LEU A 86 -6.19 10.69 11.64
CA LEU A 86 -7.09 10.03 12.58
C LEU A 86 -7.80 8.85 11.91
N LEU A 87 -8.26 9.04 10.67
CA LEU A 87 -8.91 8.00 9.87
C LEU A 87 -7.95 6.84 9.54
N ALA A 88 -6.69 7.14 9.20
CA ALA A 88 -5.67 6.13 8.94
C ALA A 88 -5.38 5.30 10.19
N ILE A 89 -5.16 5.96 11.35
CA ILE A 89 -4.92 5.28 12.63
C ILE A 89 -6.12 4.41 13.00
N PHE A 90 -7.33 4.94 12.91
CA PHE A 90 -8.56 4.19 13.18
C PHE A 90 -8.66 2.94 12.29
N THR A 91 -8.45 3.10 10.98
CA THR A 91 -8.50 1.98 10.02
C THR A 91 -7.47 0.90 10.36
N VAL A 92 -6.23 1.28 10.67
CA VAL A 92 -5.17 0.33 11.03
C VAL A 92 -5.51 -0.40 12.33
N ILE A 93 -5.97 0.31 13.35
CA ILE A 93 -6.34 -0.31 14.63
C ILE A 93 -7.48 -1.32 14.45
N VAL A 94 -8.55 -0.93 13.75
CA VAL A 94 -9.69 -1.82 13.47
C VAL A 94 -9.23 -3.05 12.69
N MET A 95 -8.37 -2.86 11.68
CA MET A 95 -7.81 -3.97 10.91
C MET A 95 -7.01 -4.94 11.77
N LEU A 96 -6.13 -4.44 12.63
CA LEU A 96 -5.30 -5.29 13.50
C LEU A 96 -6.17 -6.05 14.50
N ILE A 97 -7.13 -5.39 15.14
CA ILE A 97 -8.04 -6.00 16.11
C ILE A 97 -8.91 -7.08 15.44
N LEU A 98 -9.30 -6.87 14.19
CA LEU A 98 -10.17 -7.81 13.48
C LEU A 98 -9.38 -8.97 12.86
N LEU A 99 -8.31 -8.67 12.12
CA LEU A 99 -7.61 -9.68 11.34
C LEU A 99 -6.64 -10.53 12.16
N VAL A 100 -5.87 -9.92 13.07
CA VAL A 100 -4.82 -10.68 13.79
C VAL A 100 -5.43 -11.82 14.62
N PRO A 101 -6.41 -11.59 15.50
CA PRO A 101 -7.00 -12.68 16.28
C PRO A 101 -7.78 -13.67 15.40
N THR A 102 -8.52 -13.17 14.41
CA THR A 102 -9.29 -14.04 13.51
C THR A 102 -8.40 -14.98 12.71
N MET A 103 -7.35 -14.45 12.07
CA MET A 103 -6.41 -15.24 11.27
C MET A 103 -5.61 -16.22 12.12
N THR A 104 -5.19 -15.79 13.31
CA THR A 104 -4.47 -16.65 14.27
C THR A 104 -5.39 -17.79 14.72
N TRP A 105 -6.62 -17.50 15.09
CA TRP A 105 -7.57 -18.51 15.53
C TRP A 105 -7.92 -19.50 14.41
N VAL A 106 -8.19 -19.00 13.21
CA VAL A 106 -8.48 -19.87 12.05
C VAL A 106 -7.32 -20.82 11.78
N ARG A 107 -6.08 -20.34 11.82
CA ARG A 107 -4.90 -21.19 11.59
C ARG A 107 -4.71 -22.26 12.67
N LEU A 108 -4.96 -21.91 13.94
CA LEU A 108 -4.72 -22.80 15.06
C LEU A 108 -5.87 -23.79 15.31
N ARG A 109 -7.11 -23.34 15.10
CA ARG A 109 -8.31 -24.12 15.48
C ARG A 109 -9.11 -24.63 14.30
N LEU A 110 -9.17 -23.90 13.20
CA LEU A 110 -10.06 -24.16 12.08
C LEU A 110 -9.34 -24.14 10.72
N PRO A 111 -8.29 -24.99 10.51
CA PRO A 111 -7.49 -24.95 9.29
C PRO A 111 -8.31 -25.18 8.02
N GLY A 112 -9.46 -25.87 8.10
CA GLY A 112 -10.38 -26.06 6.99
C GLY A 112 -11.04 -24.77 6.50
N LEU A 113 -11.17 -23.74 7.36
CA LEU A 113 -11.78 -22.46 7.00
C LEU A 113 -10.78 -21.45 6.38
N THR A 114 -9.49 -21.77 6.35
CA THR A 114 -8.47 -20.86 5.83
C THR A 114 -8.78 -20.37 4.42
N ARG A 115 -9.20 -21.28 3.53
CA ARG A 115 -9.57 -20.91 2.14
C ARG A 115 -10.80 -20.02 2.07
N THR A 116 -11.79 -20.26 2.92
CA THR A 116 -13.01 -19.44 2.96
C THR A 116 -12.70 -18.04 3.45
N VAL A 117 -11.90 -17.92 4.51
CA VAL A 117 -11.45 -16.61 5.03
C VAL A 117 -10.62 -15.87 4.00
N GLU A 118 -9.69 -16.56 3.34
CA GLU A 118 -8.90 -15.99 2.23
C GLU A 118 -9.81 -15.45 1.12
N PHE A 119 -10.75 -16.25 0.65
CA PHE A 119 -11.71 -15.84 -0.37
C PHE A 119 -12.51 -14.60 0.05
N LEU A 120 -13.06 -14.59 1.27
CA LEU A 120 -13.83 -13.46 1.79
C LEU A 120 -12.97 -12.19 1.91
N CYS A 121 -11.73 -12.31 2.39
CA CYS A 121 -10.82 -11.19 2.51
C CYS A 121 -10.36 -10.63 1.16
N LEU A 122 -10.28 -11.46 0.12
CA LEU A 122 -9.88 -11.04 -1.22
C LEU A 122 -11.06 -10.59 -2.10
N LEU A 123 -12.29 -10.84 -1.68
CA LEU A 123 -13.50 -10.49 -2.43
C LEU A 123 -13.57 -9.00 -2.80
N PRO A 124 -13.19 -8.03 -1.94
CA PRO A 124 -13.21 -6.62 -2.31
C PRO A 124 -12.33 -6.27 -3.53
N LEU A 125 -11.30 -7.08 -3.85
CA LEU A 125 -10.48 -6.86 -5.06
C LEU A 125 -11.25 -7.11 -6.35
N THR A 126 -12.31 -7.89 -6.31
CA THR A 126 -13.15 -8.19 -7.50
C THR A 126 -14.11 -7.07 -7.82
N VAL A 127 -14.37 -6.19 -6.85
CA VAL A 127 -15.29 -5.05 -7.01
C VAL A 127 -14.48 -3.78 -7.24
N PRO A 128 -14.71 -3.04 -8.33
CA PRO A 128 -14.07 -1.74 -8.53
C PRO A 128 -14.36 -0.81 -7.35
N ALA A 129 -13.33 -0.12 -6.84
CA ALA A 129 -13.45 0.75 -5.66
C ALA A 129 -14.58 1.79 -5.80
N ILE A 130 -14.78 2.33 -7.00
CA ILE A 130 -15.84 3.29 -7.27
C ILE A 130 -17.24 2.68 -7.06
N VAL A 131 -17.44 1.42 -7.46
CA VAL A 131 -18.72 0.72 -7.29
C VAL A 131 -19.00 0.48 -5.81
N LEU A 132 -17.97 0.12 -5.05
CA LEU A 132 -18.07 -0.07 -3.60
C LEU A 132 -18.42 1.24 -2.90
N VAL A 133 -17.77 2.34 -3.24
CA VAL A 133 -18.06 3.67 -2.67
C VAL A 133 -19.48 4.12 -2.97
N VAL A 134 -19.92 4.00 -4.23
CA VAL A 134 -21.29 4.35 -4.65
C VAL A 134 -22.32 3.45 -3.96
N GLY A 135 -22.05 2.14 -3.88
CA GLY A 135 -22.93 1.19 -3.20
C GLY A 135 -23.04 1.40 -1.69
N LEU A 136 -22.01 1.94 -1.05
CA LEU A 136 -22.02 2.26 0.39
C LEU A 136 -22.72 3.60 0.69
N THR A 137 -22.92 4.47 -0.28
CA THR A 137 -23.54 5.80 -0.08
C THR A 137 -24.86 5.74 0.71
N PRO A 138 -25.84 4.88 0.38
CA PRO A 138 -27.08 4.79 1.15
C PRO A 138 -26.86 4.28 2.58
N VAL A 139 -25.90 3.40 2.78
CA VAL A 139 -25.53 2.89 4.13
C VAL A 139 -24.98 4.03 4.98
N TYR A 140 -24.09 4.86 4.41
CA TYR A 140 -23.56 6.03 5.11
C TYR A 140 -24.61 7.11 5.37
N ALA A 141 -25.56 7.31 4.47
CA ALA A 141 -26.69 8.20 4.71
C ALA A 141 -27.50 7.77 5.96
N TRP A 142 -27.76 6.46 6.10
CA TRP A 142 -28.41 5.88 7.26
C TRP A 142 -27.59 6.00 8.55
N VAL A 143 -26.28 5.69 8.48
CA VAL A 143 -25.38 5.80 9.62
C VAL A 143 -25.29 7.24 10.11
N ASN A 144 -25.15 8.21 9.18
CA ASN A 144 -25.10 9.63 9.53
C ASN A 144 -26.43 10.12 10.13
N TYR A 145 -27.56 9.61 9.65
CA TYR A 145 -28.87 9.95 10.20
C TYR A 145 -29.03 9.45 11.66
N LEU A 146 -28.58 8.21 11.96
CA LEU A 146 -28.74 7.61 13.28
C LEU A 146 -27.70 8.04 14.31
N LEU A 147 -26.44 8.22 13.91
CA LEU A 147 -25.30 8.38 14.79
C LEU A 147 -24.60 9.72 14.62
N GLY A 148 -25.09 10.59 13.72
CA GLY A 148 -24.49 11.87 13.40
C GLY A 148 -23.37 11.75 12.35
N ALA A 149 -23.10 12.86 11.68
CA ALA A 149 -22.08 12.94 10.63
C ALA A 149 -20.68 12.99 11.24
N LEU A 150 -20.02 11.86 11.29
CA LEU A 150 -18.65 11.74 11.76
C LEU A 150 -17.76 11.17 10.64
N THR A 151 -16.65 11.84 10.34
CA THR A 151 -15.69 11.40 9.32
C THR A 151 -15.14 9.99 9.60
N LEU A 152 -15.11 9.57 10.87
CA LEU A 152 -14.65 8.23 11.28
C LEU A 152 -15.49 7.08 10.70
N TRP A 153 -16.77 7.32 10.35
CA TRP A 153 -17.60 6.28 9.72
C TRP A 153 -17.04 5.84 8.36
N LEU A 154 -16.36 6.75 7.63
CA LEU A 154 -15.63 6.41 6.42
C LEU A 154 -14.52 5.37 6.66
N GLY A 155 -13.99 5.27 7.88
CA GLY A 155 -13.00 4.28 8.25
C GLY A 155 -13.45 2.85 7.98
N PHE A 156 -14.73 2.54 8.13
CA PHE A 156 -15.23 1.19 7.81
C PHE A 156 -15.19 0.89 6.31
N ALA A 157 -15.41 1.88 5.43
CA ALA A 157 -15.19 1.69 4.00
C ALA A 157 -13.71 1.46 3.68
N TYR A 158 -12.82 2.21 4.32
CA TYR A 158 -11.38 2.01 4.17
C TYR A 158 -10.95 0.63 4.68
N VAL A 159 -11.54 0.15 5.78
CA VAL A 159 -11.31 -1.23 6.27
C VAL A 159 -11.63 -2.25 5.17
N ILE A 160 -12.77 -2.12 4.49
CA ILE A 160 -13.16 -3.04 3.41
C ILE A 160 -12.19 -2.93 2.23
N LEU A 161 -11.81 -1.72 1.82
CA LEU A 161 -10.89 -1.49 0.70
C LEU A 161 -9.48 -2.00 0.95
N VAL A 162 -8.99 -1.86 2.18
CA VAL A 162 -7.62 -2.24 2.58
C VAL A 162 -7.55 -3.70 3.00
N LEU A 163 -8.70 -4.35 3.31
CA LEU A 163 -8.79 -5.73 3.79
C LEU A 163 -7.93 -6.73 3.01
N PRO A 164 -7.92 -6.77 1.67
CA PRO A 164 -7.11 -7.73 0.92
C PRO A 164 -5.61 -7.57 1.13
N TYR A 165 -5.14 -6.33 1.20
CA TYR A 165 -3.72 -6.02 1.38
C TYR A 165 -3.26 -6.34 2.81
N ALA A 166 -4.06 -5.97 3.80
CA ALA A 166 -3.82 -6.29 5.20
C ALA A 166 -3.83 -7.80 5.43
N TYR A 167 -4.80 -8.52 4.84
CA TYR A 167 -4.85 -9.98 4.91
C TYR A 167 -3.55 -10.60 4.39
N ARG A 168 -3.09 -10.23 3.19
CA ARG A 168 -1.86 -10.77 2.59
C ARG A 168 -0.62 -10.47 3.43
N SER A 169 -0.52 -9.26 3.97
CA SER A 169 0.60 -8.85 4.83
C SER A 169 0.66 -9.69 6.11
N ILE A 170 -0.47 -9.81 6.81
CA ILE A 170 -0.57 -10.58 8.05
C ILE A 170 -0.38 -12.08 7.77
N ASP A 171 -0.97 -12.61 6.69
CA ASP A 171 -0.82 -14.00 6.29
C ASP A 171 0.65 -14.38 6.07
N THR A 172 1.39 -13.52 5.35
CA THR A 172 2.83 -13.70 5.12
C THR A 172 3.60 -13.66 6.43
N GLY A 173 3.30 -12.71 7.30
CA GLY A 173 3.94 -12.61 8.63
C GLY A 173 3.66 -13.85 9.50
N LEU A 174 2.41 -14.29 9.57
CA LEU A 174 2.03 -15.48 10.34
C LEU A 174 2.64 -16.79 9.79
N ARG A 175 2.90 -16.86 8.47
CA ARG A 175 3.63 -18.00 7.86
C ARG A 175 5.10 -17.96 8.22
N ALA A 176 5.71 -16.79 8.26
CA ALA A 176 7.13 -16.65 8.54
C ALA A 176 7.51 -17.07 9.96
N ILE A 177 6.62 -16.89 10.94
CA ILE A 177 6.88 -17.22 12.35
C ILE A 177 6.37 -18.61 12.77
N ASP A 178 5.78 -19.40 11.87
CA ASP A 178 5.20 -20.73 12.15
C ASP A 178 4.43 -20.79 13.48
N VAL A 179 3.34 -20.01 13.52
CA VAL A 179 2.51 -19.83 14.73
C VAL A 179 2.07 -21.16 15.34
N LYS A 180 1.92 -22.21 14.53
CA LYS A 180 1.49 -23.53 14.98
C LYS A 180 2.56 -24.16 15.89
N THR A 181 3.81 -24.22 15.43
CA THR A 181 4.92 -24.77 16.22
C THR A 181 5.16 -23.97 17.50
N LEU A 182 5.07 -22.62 17.42
CA LEU A 182 5.19 -21.77 18.61
C LEU A 182 4.07 -22.02 19.62
N SER A 183 2.83 -22.21 19.16
CA SER A 183 1.69 -22.53 20.01
C SER A 183 1.83 -23.89 20.69
N GLU A 184 2.32 -24.90 19.98
CA GLU A 184 2.58 -26.24 20.52
C GLU A 184 3.70 -26.20 21.57
N ALA A 185 4.77 -25.46 21.32
CA ALA A 185 5.86 -25.25 22.25
C ALA A 185 5.40 -24.52 23.53
N ALA A 186 4.60 -23.49 23.40
CA ALA A 186 4.04 -22.75 24.55
C ALA A 186 3.16 -23.66 25.43
N ARG A 187 2.36 -24.52 24.78
CA ARG A 187 1.51 -25.48 25.49
C ARG A 187 2.30 -26.55 26.24
N SER A 188 3.41 -27.02 25.65
CA SER A 188 4.31 -27.98 26.34
C SER A 188 4.95 -27.40 27.60
N LEU A 189 5.07 -26.06 27.65
CA LEU A 189 5.54 -25.29 28.82
C LEU A 189 4.41 -24.92 29.82
N GLY A 190 3.17 -25.40 29.60
CA GLY A 190 2.05 -25.17 30.49
C GLY A 190 1.22 -23.93 30.20
N ALA A 191 1.43 -23.25 29.07
CA ALA A 191 0.59 -22.11 28.69
C ALA A 191 -0.83 -22.59 28.35
N GLY A 192 -1.85 -21.93 28.94
CA GLY A 192 -3.23 -22.09 28.55
C GLY A 192 -3.54 -21.44 27.20
N TRP A 193 -4.75 -21.68 26.71
CA TRP A 193 -5.25 -21.00 25.49
C TRP A 193 -5.73 -19.60 25.82
#